data_b41bd4869965d3087dc8c174686e2442
#
_entry.id   b41bd4869965d3087dc8c174686e2442
#
_cell.length_a   1.000
_cell.length_b   1.000
_cell.length_c   1.000
_cell.angle_alpha   90.00
_cell.angle_beta   90.00
_cell.angle_gamma   90.00
#
_symmetry.space_group_name_H-M   'P 1'
#
loop_
_entity.id
_entity.type
_entity.pdbx_description
1 polymer ?
#
loop_
_entity_poly.entity_id
_entity_poly.type
_entity_poly.pdbx_seq_one_letter_code
_entity_poly.pdbx_strand_id
1 'polypeptide(L)'
;NIIKLHTNSITIKTVNPIPNEGTMWAIEHSGSDIGGTSAIRSLHQFITSAPKCRQLLLAQRAPERDLTLQLTQSYHPTYDPLLLKAFQAKDYFLLVGPPGTGKTSMALQYMVREALAKGESILLMSYTNRAVDEICGMLSDNAIDYIRIGNEYSCDERYRSHLLSEYIENNPKLTAIRERIMGTHVIVGTTSTLQSKSYLFELKSFSMAIIDEASQILEPNLVGLLSKLPKFILIGDHKQLPAVVQQEVNDSAVHDKRLHDIKL
;
A
#
# COMPACT_ATOMS: atom_id res chain seq x y z
N ASN A 1 21.07 -1.47 12.48
CA ASN A 1 19.79 -0.80 12.83
C ASN A 1 19.92 -0.16 14.21
N ILE A 2 19.41 1.07 14.36
CA ILE A 2 19.34 1.75 15.67
C ILE A 2 18.16 1.14 16.43
N ILE A 3 18.42 0.66 17.67
CA ILE A 3 17.39 0.10 18.55
C ILE A 3 16.91 1.15 19.54
N LYS A 4 17.85 1.94 20.12
CA LYS A 4 17.52 3.02 21.06
C LYS A 4 18.42 4.22 20.80
N LEU A 5 17.85 5.39 20.92
CA LEU A 5 18.57 6.67 20.86
C LEU A 5 18.33 7.39 22.18
N HIS A 6 19.42 7.72 22.88
CA HIS A 6 19.41 8.55 24.09
C HIS A 6 20.23 9.81 23.82
N THR A 7 20.13 10.78 24.69
CA THR A 7 20.83 12.06 24.55
C THR A 7 22.36 11.90 24.36
N ASN A 8 22.96 10.87 25.01
CA ASN A 8 24.42 10.66 24.99
C ASN A 8 24.81 9.23 24.61
N SER A 9 23.89 8.41 24.10
CA SER A 9 24.20 7.04 23.68
C SER A 9 23.24 6.54 22.61
N ILE A 10 23.76 5.64 21.77
CA ILE A 10 23.02 4.95 20.73
C ILE A 10 23.18 3.45 20.93
N THR A 11 22.07 2.72 20.95
CA THR A 11 22.07 1.26 20.92
C THR A 11 21.79 0.80 19.51
N ILE A 12 22.72 0.05 18.91
CA ILE A 12 22.59 -0.48 17.54
C ILE A 12 22.59 -2.01 17.55
N LYS A 13 21.83 -2.60 16.64
CA LYS A 13 21.90 -4.04 16.33
C LYS A 13 22.76 -4.21 15.08
N THR A 14 23.84 -4.94 15.17
CA THR A 14 24.73 -5.29 14.07
C THR A 14 24.49 -6.71 13.59
N VAL A 15 24.73 -6.97 12.32
CA VAL A 15 24.63 -8.31 11.73
C VAL A 15 25.89 -9.13 12.02
N ASN A 16 27.03 -8.45 12.08
CA ASN A 16 28.33 -9.05 12.37
C ASN A 16 28.84 -8.61 13.75
N PRO A 17 29.61 -9.48 14.45
CA PRO A 17 30.26 -9.07 15.71
C PRO A 17 31.12 -7.82 15.51
N ILE A 18 31.03 -6.90 16.46
CA ILE A 18 31.89 -5.71 16.47
C ILE A 18 33.22 -6.12 17.09
N PRO A 19 34.38 -5.88 16.44
CA PRO A 19 35.69 -6.12 17.03
C PRO A 19 35.89 -5.29 18.29
N ASN A 20 36.41 -5.92 19.35
CA ASN A 20 36.35 -5.37 20.69
C ASN A 20 37.39 -4.30 21.05
N GLU A 21 38.51 -4.11 20.36
CA GLU A 21 39.52 -3.14 20.77
C GLU A 21 40.26 -2.51 19.59
N GLY A 22 40.58 -1.22 19.74
CA GLY A 22 41.55 -0.50 18.89
C GLY A 22 41.01 0.03 17.57
N THR A 23 39.73 -0.10 17.26
CA THR A 23 39.15 0.38 16.00
C THR A 23 38.32 1.64 16.25
N MET A 24 38.60 2.70 15.50
CA MET A 24 37.73 3.88 15.47
C MET A 24 36.49 3.55 14.65
N TRP A 25 35.29 3.84 15.20
CA TRP A 25 34.01 3.67 14.53
C TRP A 25 33.46 5.02 14.14
N ALA A 26 32.99 5.12 12.91
CA ALA A 26 32.18 6.24 12.46
C ALA A 26 30.74 5.80 12.29
N ILE A 27 29.81 6.65 12.71
CA ILE A 27 28.39 6.51 12.38
C ILE A 27 28.13 7.48 11.23
N GLU A 28 27.91 6.93 10.05
CA GLU A 28 27.54 7.70 8.88
C GLU A 28 26.05 7.57 8.62
N HIS A 29 25.44 8.65 8.14
CA HIS A 29 24.07 8.57 7.63
C HIS A 29 24.09 7.66 6.41
N SER A 30 23.46 6.49 6.54
CA SER A 30 23.27 5.60 5.39
C SER A 30 22.37 6.32 4.38
N GLY A 31 22.96 6.90 3.38
CA GLY A 31 22.25 7.36 2.17
C GLY A 31 21.76 6.18 1.35
N SER A 32 21.18 5.17 2.00
CA SER A 32 20.55 4.07 1.27
C SER A 32 19.40 4.68 0.48
N ASP A 33 19.54 4.68 -0.82
CA ASP A 33 18.48 4.99 -1.78
C ASP A 33 17.41 3.88 -1.75
N ILE A 34 16.77 3.72 -0.59
CA ILE A 34 15.70 2.76 -0.38
C ILE A 34 14.52 3.10 -1.29
N GLY A 35 14.30 4.39 -1.53
CA GLY A 35 13.25 4.88 -2.42
C GLY A 35 13.50 4.52 -3.87
N GLY A 36 14.71 4.77 -4.39
CA GLY A 36 15.08 4.45 -5.76
C GLY A 36 15.06 2.95 -6.05
N THR A 37 15.62 2.14 -5.16
CA THR A 37 15.59 0.67 -5.30
C THR A 37 14.15 0.13 -5.31
N SER A 38 13.27 0.69 -4.50
CA SER A 38 11.86 0.33 -4.44
C SER A 38 11.13 0.68 -5.75
N ALA A 39 11.36 1.88 -6.28
CA ALA A 39 10.78 2.33 -7.54
C ALA A 39 11.26 1.49 -8.72
N ILE A 40 12.57 1.21 -8.82
CA ILE A 40 13.13 0.36 -9.88
C ILE A 40 12.53 -1.05 -9.83
N ARG A 41 12.40 -1.64 -8.65
CA ARG A 41 11.75 -2.95 -8.48
C ARG A 41 10.29 -2.92 -8.92
N SER A 42 9.56 -1.86 -8.58
CA SER A 42 8.17 -1.66 -8.99
C SER A 42 8.03 -1.56 -10.50
N LEU A 43 8.88 -0.78 -11.14
CA LEU A 43 8.94 -0.67 -12.61
C LEU A 43 9.27 -2.00 -13.27
N HIS A 44 10.25 -2.75 -12.74
CA HIS A 44 10.57 -4.08 -13.24
C HIS A 44 9.37 -5.03 -13.13
N GLN A 45 8.68 -5.05 -11.99
CA GLN A 45 7.45 -5.84 -11.81
C GLN A 45 6.37 -5.46 -12.81
N PHE A 46 6.20 -4.16 -13.08
CA PHE A 46 5.27 -3.68 -14.08
C PHE A 46 5.65 -4.12 -15.50
N ILE A 47 6.90 -3.96 -15.92
CA ILE A 47 7.39 -4.35 -17.24
C ILE A 47 7.22 -5.87 -17.49
N THR A 48 7.42 -6.68 -16.46
CA THR A 48 7.30 -8.13 -16.52
C THR A 48 5.88 -8.65 -16.28
N SER A 49 4.93 -7.78 -15.95
CA SER A 49 3.53 -8.16 -15.66
C SER A 49 2.77 -8.61 -16.92
N ALA A 50 1.56 -9.12 -16.73
CA ALA A 50 0.70 -9.56 -17.83
C ALA A 50 0.41 -8.41 -18.83
N PRO A 51 0.41 -8.68 -20.16
CA PRO A 51 0.16 -7.64 -21.16
C PRO A 51 -1.13 -6.85 -20.95
N LYS A 52 -2.22 -7.52 -20.52
CA LYS A 52 -3.52 -6.88 -20.25
C LYS A 52 -3.39 -5.79 -19.18
N CYS A 53 -2.58 -6.00 -18.13
CA CYS A 53 -2.35 -5.02 -17.09
C CYS A 53 -1.54 -3.83 -17.60
N ARG A 54 -0.43 -4.10 -18.33
CA ARG A 54 0.39 -3.02 -18.92
C ARG A 54 -0.40 -2.14 -19.87
N GLN A 55 -1.19 -2.76 -20.75
CA GLN A 55 -2.05 -2.03 -21.71
C GLN A 55 -3.07 -1.13 -20.98
N LEU A 56 -3.61 -1.59 -19.84
CA LEU A 56 -4.50 -0.78 -19.03
C LEU A 56 -3.80 0.45 -18.45
N LEU A 57 -2.68 0.22 -17.75
CA LEU A 57 -1.94 1.29 -17.06
C LEU A 57 -1.28 2.27 -18.03
N LEU A 58 -0.93 1.82 -19.25
CA LEU A 58 -0.45 2.68 -20.34
C LEU A 58 -1.57 3.29 -21.21
N ALA A 59 -2.82 3.19 -20.77
CA ALA A 59 -3.99 3.67 -21.49
C ALA A 59 -4.12 3.14 -22.94
N GLN A 60 -3.54 1.97 -23.21
CA GLN A 60 -3.61 1.28 -24.51
C GLN A 60 -4.88 0.44 -24.67
N ARG A 61 -5.63 0.23 -23.59
CA ARG A 61 -6.98 -0.33 -23.60
C ARG A 61 -7.89 0.42 -22.64
N ALA A 62 -9.17 0.46 -22.96
CA ALA A 62 -10.17 1.02 -22.06
C ALA A 62 -10.43 0.10 -20.86
N PRO A 63 -10.76 0.64 -19.67
CA PRO A 63 -11.20 -0.14 -18.52
C PRO A 63 -12.55 -0.80 -18.78
N GLU A 64 -12.69 -2.03 -18.30
CA GLU A 64 -13.91 -2.80 -18.42
C GLU A 64 -14.87 -2.51 -17.24
N ARG A 65 -16.18 -2.67 -17.51
CA ARG A 65 -17.23 -2.56 -16.49
C ARG A 65 -18.23 -3.71 -16.64
N ASP A 66 -18.85 -4.06 -15.52
CA ASP A 66 -19.96 -5.01 -15.48
C ASP A 66 -21.18 -4.31 -14.86
N LEU A 67 -22.06 -3.81 -15.71
CA LEU A 67 -23.26 -3.08 -15.30
C LEU A 67 -24.34 -3.99 -14.70
N THR A 68 -24.17 -5.31 -14.75
CA THR A 68 -25.12 -6.27 -14.16
C THR A 68 -24.93 -6.43 -12.65
N LEU A 69 -23.74 -6.06 -12.14
CA LEU A 69 -23.45 -6.13 -10.70
C LEU A 69 -24.33 -5.16 -9.91
N GLN A 70 -24.82 -5.65 -8.79
CA GLN A 70 -25.60 -4.90 -7.81
C GLN A 70 -24.87 -4.92 -6.45
N LEU A 71 -25.18 -3.97 -5.60
CA LEU A 71 -24.76 -4.00 -4.20
C LEU A 71 -25.52 -5.10 -3.47
N THR A 72 -24.88 -5.71 -2.47
CA THR A 72 -25.51 -6.74 -1.62
C THR A 72 -26.62 -6.15 -0.75
N GLN A 73 -26.49 -4.87 -0.40
CA GLN A 73 -27.46 -4.11 0.39
C GLN A 73 -27.27 -2.61 0.17
N SER A 74 -28.21 -1.80 0.63
CA SER A 74 -28.03 -0.35 0.74
C SER A 74 -27.23 -0.04 2.01
N TYR A 75 -26.22 0.80 1.88
CA TYR A 75 -25.36 1.25 2.99
C TYR A 75 -25.72 2.68 3.41
N HIS A 76 -25.86 3.57 2.44
CA HIS A 76 -26.20 4.97 2.67
C HIS A 76 -26.65 5.62 1.35
N PRO A 77 -27.79 6.35 1.34
CA PRO A 77 -28.36 6.88 0.10
C PRO A 77 -27.41 7.72 -0.75
N THR A 78 -26.56 8.51 -0.09
CA THR A 78 -25.58 9.38 -0.79
C THR A 78 -24.41 8.57 -1.38
N TYR A 79 -23.99 7.47 -0.74
CA TYR A 79 -22.81 6.71 -1.14
C TYR A 79 -23.14 5.52 -2.03
N ASP A 80 -24.36 4.96 -1.97
CA ASP A 80 -24.73 3.78 -2.74
C ASP A 80 -24.50 3.92 -4.26
N PRO A 81 -24.81 5.06 -4.91
CA PRO A 81 -24.51 5.23 -6.33
C PRO A 81 -23.00 5.21 -6.65
N LEU A 82 -22.17 5.71 -5.72
CA LEU A 82 -20.72 5.70 -5.84
C LEU A 82 -20.18 4.27 -5.65
N LEU A 83 -20.65 3.56 -4.61
CA LEU A 83 -20.29 2.18 -4.33
C LEU A 83 -20.66 1.27 -5.49
N LEU A 84 -21.85 1.42 -6.04
CA LEU A 84 -22.29 0.64 -7.20
C LEU A 84 -21.33 0.82 -8.38
N LYS A 85 -20.97 2.06 -8.72
CA LYS A 85 -20.00 2.34 -9.79
C LYS A 85 -18.61 1.76 -9.49
N ALA A 86 -18.17 1.83 -8.23
CA ALA A 86 -16.89 1.27 -7.81
C ALA A 86 -16.86 -0.25 -7.96
N PHE A 87 -17.94 -0.95 -7.61
CA PHE A 87 -18.02 -2.41 -7.75
C PHE A 87 -18.27 -2.87 -9.18
N GLN A 88 -19.00 -2.11 -9.99
CA GLN A 88 -19.19 -2.36 -11.42
C GLN A 88 -17.90 -2.19 -12.24
N ALA A 89 -16.92 -1.42 -11.76
CA ALA A 89 -15.61 -1.33 -12.40
C ALA A 89 -14.87 -2.67 -12.23
N LYS A 90 -14.41 -3.28 -13.32
CA LYS A 90 -13.66 -4.54 -13.31
C LYS A 90 -12.17 -4.34 -13.12
N ASP A 91 -11.61 -3.27 -13.66
CA ASP A 91 -10.18 -3.01 -13.63
C ASP A 91 -9.81 -2.01 -12.53
N TYR A 92 -10.35 -0.79 -12.60
CA TYR A 92 -10.09 0.23 -11.58
C TYR A 92 -11.23 1.22 -11.43
N PHE A 93 -11.23 1.90 -10.28
CA PHE A 93 -12.10 3.02 -9.99
C PHE A 93 -11.32 4.15 -9.31
N LEU A 94 -11.57 5.39 -9.72
CA LEU A 94 -10.96 6.58 -9.14
C LEU A 94 -12.01 7.34 -8.34
N LEU A 95 -11.76 7.52 -7.04
CA LEU A 95 -12.58 8.34 -6.16
C LEU A 95 -11.83 9.63 -5.83
N VAL A 96 -12.26 10.71 -6.45
CA VAL A 96 -11.66 12.03 -6.25
C VAL A 96 -12.62 12.93 -5.47
N GLY A 97 -12.10 13.61 -4.46
CA GLY A 97 -12.89 14.56 -3.69
C GLY A 97 -12.05 15.35 -2.70
N PRO A 98 -12.48 16.58 -2.35
CA PRO A 98 -11.74 17.40 -1.40
C PRO A 98 -11.70 16.80 0.02
N PRO A 99 -10.82 17.31 0.90
CA PRO A 99 -10.79 16.92 2.31
C PRO A 99 -12.15 17.08 2.99
N GLY A 100 -12.44 16.26 3.98
CA GLY A 100 -13.67 16.35 4.76
C GLY A 100 -14.95 15.84 4.09
N THR A 101 -14.87 15.29 2.88
CA THR A 101 -16.04 14.73 2.17
C THR A 101 -16.38 13.29 2.54
N GLY A 102 -15.74 12.72 3.58
CA GLY A 102 -16.02 11.36 4.05
C GLY A 102 -15.43 10.25 3.18
N LYS A 103 -14.42 10.53 2.34
CA LYS A 103 -13.78 9.51 1.49
C LYS A 103 -13.23 8.34 2.30
N THR A 104 -12.42 8.64 3.31
CA THR A 104 -11.78 7.63 4.15
C THR A 104 -12.73 7.10 5.21
N SER A 105 -13.49 7.97 5.88
CA SER A 105 -14.34 7.56 7.00
C SER A 105 -15.62 6.82 6.57
N MET A 106 -16.24 7.23 5.46
CA MET A 106 -17.54 6.68 5.03
C MET A 106 -17.43 5.84 3.76
N ALA A 107 -16.88 6.39 2.66
CA ALA A 107 -16.84 5.67 1.39
C ALA A 107 -15.95 4.42 1.49
N LEU A 108 -14.75 4.53 2.07
CA LEU A 108 -13.85 3.39 2.30
C LEU A 108 -14.51 2.35 3.20
N GLN A 109 -15.14 2.76 4.30
CA GLN A 109 -15.86 1.86 5.21
C GLN A 109 -16.93 1.03 4.49
N TYR A 110 -17.75 1.68 3.67
CA TYR A 110 -18.82 0.96 2.94
C TYR A 110 -18.25 0.07 1.83
N MET A 111 -17.16 0.49 1.16
CA MET A 111 -16.45 -0.38 0.21
C MET A 111 -15.92 -1.65 0.88
N VAL A 112 -15.33 -1.52 2.07
CA VAL A 112 -14.86 -2.67 2.85
C VAL A 112 -16.03 -3.59 3.22
N ARG A 113 -17.13 -3.04 3.73
CA ARG A 113 -18.31 -3.84 4.10
C ARG A 113 -18.92 -4.57 2.91
N GLU A 114 -19.03 -3.93 1.76
CA GLU A 114 -19.56 -4.56 0.54
C GLU A 114 -18.63 -5.69 0.07
N ALA A 115 -17.30 -5.47 0.08
CA ALA A 115 -16.34 -6.52 -0.27
C ALA A 115 -16.44 -7.72 0.67
N LEU A 116 -16.55 -7.48 1.97
CA LEU A 116 -16.72 -8.55 2.97
C LEU A 116 -18.03 -9.28 2.82
N ALA A 117 -19.14 -8.58 2.51
CA ALA A 117 -20.44 -9.19 2.26
C ALA A 117 -20.43 -10.11 1.02
N LYS A 118 -19.51 -9.84 0.06
CA LYS A 118 -19.25 -10.71 -1.10
C LYS A 118 -18.22 -11.82 -0.82
N GLY A 119 -17.69 -11.91 0.41
CA GLY A 119 -16.65 -12.88 0.76
C GLY A 119 -15.28 -12.59 0.14
N GLU A 120 -15.05 -11.35 -0.30
CA GLU A 120 -13.83 -10.95 -0.96
C GLU A 120 -12.69 -10.73 0.04
N SER A 121 -11.46 -11.02 -0.39
CA SER A 121 -10.24 -10.65 0.33
C SER A 121 -9.66 -9.39 -0.28
N ILE A 122 -9.44 -8.38 0.54
CA ILE A 122 -9.03 -7.04 0.09
C ILE A 122 -7.76 -6.56 0.77
N LEU A 123 -7.05 -5.70 0.06
CA LEU A 123 -5.84 -5.05 0.52
C LEU A 123 -6.10 -3.55 0.68
N LEU A 124 -5.92 -3.02 1.89
CA LEU A 124 -6.05 -1.59 2.17
C LEU A 124 -4.66 -0.98 2.30
N MET A 125 -4.42 0.08 1.58
CA MET A 125 -3.12 0.72 1.53
C MET A 125 -3.24 2.23 1.68
N SER A 126 -2.18 2.84 2.24
CA SER A 126 -1.97 4.28 2.16
C SER A 126 -0.48 4.62 2.07
N TYR A 127 -0.17 5.88 1.84
CA TYR A 127 1.21 6.34 1.73
C TYR A 127 1.92 6.37 3.09
N THR A 128 1.26 6.86 4.13
CA THR A 128 1.86 7.06 5.47
C THR A 128 1.34 6.08 6.51
N ASN A 129 2.15 5.81 7.54
CA ASN A 129 1.72 5.01 8.68
C ASN A 129 0.55 5.64 9.42
N ARG A 130 0.52 6.98 9.52
CA ARG A 130 -0.60 7.71 10.13
C ARG A 130 -1.92 7.45 9.41
N ALA A 131 -1.94 7.53 8.09
CA ALA A 131 -3.15 7.24 7.32
C ALA A 131 -3.54 5.75 7.41
N VAL A 132 -2.56 4.84 7.50
CA VAL A 132 -2.82 3.42 7.82
C VAL A 132 -3.43 3.26 9.21
N ASP A 133 -3.00 4.03 10.22
CA ASP A 133 -3.59 4.02 11.56
C ASP A 133 -5.04 4.53 11.55
N GLU A 134 -5.34 5.53 10.75
CA GLU A 134 -6.72 6.02 10.55
C GLU A 134 -7.62 4.94 9.93
N ILE A 135 -7.11 4.18 8.95
CA ILE A 135 -7.80 3.01 8.40
C ILE A 135 -8.00 1.93 9.47
N CYS A 136 -6.97 1.62 10.26
CA CYS A 136 -7.07 0.66 11.37
C CYS A 136 -8.12 1.09 12.39
N GLY A 137 -8.19 2.38 12.72
CA GLY A 137 -9.24 2.94 13.59
C GLY A 137 -10.64 2.68 13.05
N MET A 138 -10.86 3.02 11.78
CA MET A 138 -12.14 2.78 11.12
C MET A 138 -12.53 1.29 11.13
N LEU A 139 -11.57 0.38 10.89
CA LEU A 139 -11.84 -1.07 10.92
C LEU A 139 -12.19 -1.53 12.35
N SER A 140 -11.42 -1.09 13.36
CA SER A 140 -11.63 -1.44 14.77
C SER A 140 -12.98 -0.92 15.28
N ASP A 141 -13.34 0.32 14.99
CA ASP A 141 -14.61 0.93 15.38
C ASP A 141 -15.83 0.21 14.77
N ASN A 142 -15.62 -0.48 13.65
CA ASN A 142 -16.65 -1.27 12.99
C ASN A 142 -16.55 -2.78 13.27
N ALA A 143 -15.72 -3.19 14.23
CA ALA A 143 -15.49 -4.60 14.60
C ALA A 143 -15.10 -5.50 13.40
N ILE A 144 -14.37 -4.95 12.43
CA ILE A 144 -13.86 -5.68 11.27
C ILE A 144 -12.50 -6.27 11.62
N ASP A 145 -12.34 -7.59 11.47
CA ASP A 145 -11.05 -8.26 11.68
C ASP A 145 -10.08 -7.95 10.54
N TYR A 146 -8.82 -7.65 10.89
CA TYR A 146 -7.77 -7.34 9.93
C TYR A 146 -6.39 -7.74 10.43
N ILE A 147 -5.44 -7.84 9.50
CA ILE A 147 -4.01 -7.94 9.79
C ILE A 147 -3.34 -6.65 9.31
N ARG A 148 -2.56 -6.04 10.20
CA ARG A 148 -1.67 -4.93 9.84
C ARG A 148 -0.28 -5.46 9.49
N ILE A 149 0.22 -5.07 8.32
CA ILE A 149 1.60 -5.31 7.91
C ILE A 149 2.40 -4.04 8.18
N GLY A 150 3.38 -4.13 9.05
CA GLY A 150 4.17 -2.95 9.43
C GLY A 150 5.21 -3.28 10.50
N ASN A 151 5.75 -2.21 11.08
CA ASN A 151 6.70 -2.25 12.16
C ASN A 151 6.03 -1.68 13.43
N GLU A 152 6.29 -2.28 14.59
CA GLU A 152 5.76 -1.84 15.89
C GLU A 152 6.10 -0.37 16.21
N TYR A 153 7.31 0.09 15.82
CA TYR A 153 7.78 1.46 16.09
C TYR A 153 7.07 2.53 15.25
N SER A 154 6.44 2.14 14.15
CA SER A 154 5.71 3.05 13.25
C SER A 154 4.20 2.82 13.29
N CYS A 155 3.71 2.00 14.21
CA CYS A 155 2.32 1.66 14.45
C CYS A 155 1.84 2.34 15.71
N ASP A 156 0.65 2.95 15.67
CA ASP A 156 -0.01 3.43 16.88
C ASP A 156 -0.24 2.25 17.84
N GLU A 157 0.00 2.49 19.11
CA GLU A 157 -0.06 1.47 20.18
C GLU A 157 -1.41 0.76 20.24
N ARG A 158 -2.49 1.47 19.93
CA ARG A 158 -3.87 0.94 19.89
C ARG A 158 -4.05 -0.22 18.90
N TYR A 159 -3.24 -0.26 17.83
CA TYR A 159 -3.40 -1.22 16.73
C TYR A 159 -2.25 -2.24 16.66
N ARG A 160 -1.33 -2.25 17.62
CA ARG A 160 -0.19 -3.19 17.64
C ARG A 160 -0.63 -4.64 17.70
N SER A 161 -1.70 -4.95 18.44
CA SER A 161 -2.25 -6.30 18.53
C SER A 161 -2.69 -6.90 17.17
N HIS A 162 -2.90 -6.06 16.17
CA HIS A 162 -3.22 -6.49 14.80
C HIS A 162 -2.00 -6.66 13.89
N LEU A 163 -0.79 -6.34 14.38
CA LEU A 163 0.44 -6.55 13.61
C LEU A 163 0.68 -8.04 13.37
N LEU A 164 1.04 -8.39 12.14
CA LEU A 164 1.42 -9.75 11.82
C LEU A 164 2.66 -10.21 12.60
N SER A 165 3.62 -9.31 12.86
CA SER A 165 4.81 -9.58 13.67
C SER A 165 4.44 -9.97 15.12
N GLU A 166 3.55 -9.24 15.75
CA GLU A 166 3.03 -9.53 17.10
C GLU A 166 2.32 -10.90 17.14
N TYR A 167 1.50 -11.18 16.12
CA TYR A 167 0.85 -12.49 16.02
C TYR A 167 1.87 -13.63 15.88
N ILE A 168 2.93 -13.46 15.07
CA ILE A 168 3.99 -14.45 14.86
C ILE A 168 4.78 -14.70 16.16
N GLU A 169 5.09 -13.66 16.91
CA GLU A 169 5.79 -13.78 18.20
C GLU A 169 4.99 -14.62 19.21
N ASN A 170 3.67 -14.39 19.27
CA ASN A 170 2.77 -15.13 20.15
C ASN A 170 2.41 -16.52 19.59
N ASN A 171 2.50 -16.75 18.29
CA ASN A 171 2.10 -17.99 17.60
C ASN A 171 3.16 -18.42 16.58
N PRO A 172 4.32 -18.94 16.99
CA PRO A 172 5.45 -19.21 16.07
C PRO A 172 5.25 -20.40 15.13
N LYS A 173 4.12 -21.12 15.20
CA LYS A 173 3.82 -22.25 14.31
C LYS A 173 3.44 -21.76 12.93
N LEU A 174 4.14 -22.22 11.89
CA LEU A 174 3.87 -21.85 10.50
C LEU A 174 2.43 -22.14 10.05
N THR A 175 1.82 -23.22 10.54
CA THR A 175 0.41 -23.55 10.27
C THR A 175 -0.53 -22.48 10.81
N ALA A 176 -0.35 -22.04 12.06
CA ALA A 176 -1.16 -20.99 12.66
C ALA A 176 -1.00 -19.64 11.94
N ILE A 177 0.24 -19.28 11.56
CA ILE A 177 0.52 -18.06 10.80
C ILE A 177 -0.19 -18.11 9.44
N ARG A 178 -0.08 -19.24 8.74
CA ARG A 178 -0.75 -19.43 7.46
C ARG A 178 -2.28 -19.36 7.59
N GLU A 179 -2.85 -20.03 8.57
CA GLU A 179 -4.30 -19.99 8.86
C GLU A 179 -4.77 -18.57 9.15
N ARG A 180 -4.01 -17.81 9.94
CA ARG A 180 -4.33 -16.39 10.22
C ARG A 180 -4.33 -15.55 8.94
N ILE A 181 -3.30 -15.67 8.10
CA ILE A 181 -3.21 -14.91 6.85
C ILE A 181 -4.33 -15.32 5.88
N MET A 182 -4.58 -16.61 5.74
CA MET A 182 -5.60 -17.11 4.80
C MET A 182 -7.02 -16.80 5.28
N GLY A 183 -7.27 -16.89 6.58
CA GLY A 183 -8.60 -16.65 7.16
C GLY A 183 -8.99 -15.18 7.27
N THR A 184 -8.03 -14.25 7.31
CA THR A 184 -8.35 -12.83 7.44
C THR A 184 -8.63 -12.20 6.07
N HIS A 185 -9.80 -11.60 5.90
CA HIS A 185 -10.22 -10.99 4.63
C HIS A 185 -9.59 -9.61 4.37
N VAL A 186 -9.18 -8.88 5.40
CA VAL A 186 -8.63 -7.52 5.26
C VAL A 186 -7.17 -7.49 5.71
N ILE A 187 -6.29 -7.10 4.80
CA ILE A 187 -4.88 -6.83 5.11
C ILE A 187 -4.60 -5.34 4.88
N VAL A 188 -3.91 -4.71 5.84
CA VAL A 188 -3.66 -3.27 5.84
C VAL A 188 -2.17 -2.99 5.94
N GLY A 189 -1.67 -1.99 5.21
CA GLY A 189 -0.27 -1.56 5.34
C GLY A 189 0.06 -0.37 4.45
N THR A 190 1.27 0.18 4.62
CA THR A 190 1.74 1.20 3.67
C THR A 190 2.11 0.57 2.33
N THR A 191 1.98 1.33 1.24
CA THR A 191 2.40 0.89 -0.10
C THR A 191 3.85 0.40 -0.12
N SER A 192 4.75 1.12 0.54
CA SER A 192 6.17 0.74 0.67
C SER A 192 6.36 -0.59 1.41
N THR A 193 5.66 -0.79 2.52
CA THR A 193 5.73 -2.04 3.29
C THR A 193 5.22 -3.22 2.48
N LEU A 194 4.08 -3.09 1.81
CA LEU A 194 3.47 -4.16 1.02
C LEU A 194 4.29 -4.48 -0.23
N GLN A 195 4.93 -3.49 -0.83
CA GLN A 195 5.86 -3.70 -1.93
C GLN A 195 7.10 -4.50 -1.49
N SER A 196 7.63 -4.25 -0.29
CA SER A 196 8.76 -5.00 0.27
C SER A 196 8.36 -6.43 0.67
N LYS A 197 7.09 -6.67 1.00
CA LYS A 197 6.52 -7.94 1.44
C LYS A 197 5.78 -8.66 0.30
N SER A 198 6.35 -8.67 -0.89
CA SER A 198 5.70 -9.21 -2.10
C SER A 198 5.27 -10.67 -2.01
N TYR A 199 5.85 -11.45 -1.09
CA TYR A 199 5.44 -12.83 -0.82
C TYR A 199 3.97 -12.96 -0.37
N LEU A 200 3.36 -11.89 0.16
CA LEU A 200 1.93 -11.92 0.53
C LEU A 200 1.03 -12.21 -0.67
N PHE A 201 1.40 -11.73 -1.86
CA PHE A 201 0.65 -11.99 -3.10
C PHE A 201 0.83 -13.42 -3.63
N GLU A 202 1.87 -14.13 -3.18
CA GLU A 202 2.08 -15.55 -3.47
C GLU A 202 1.30 -16.43 -2.49
N LEU A 203 1.19 -15.98 -1.23
CA LEU A 203 0.47 -16.69 -0.18
C LEU A 203 -1.04 -16.55 -0.29
N LYS A 204 -1.53 -15.37 -0.68
CA LYS A 204 -2.96 -15.03 -0.68
C LYS A 204 -3.34 -14.24 -1.91
N SER A 205 -4.45 -14.65 -2.54
CA SER A 205 -5.07 -13.88 -3.62
C SER A 205 -5.98 -12.81 -3.05
N PHE A 206 -5.89 -11.60 -3.59
CA PHE A 206 -6.76 -10.48 -3.26
C PHE A 206 -7.65 -10.17 -4.46
N SER A 207 -8.93 -9.94 -4.23
CA SER A 207 -9.89 -9.55 -5.26
C SER A 207 -9.70 -8.09 -5.69
N MET A 208 -9.28 -7.24 -4.75
CA MET A 208 -8.96 -5.84 -5.03
C MET A 208 -8.03 -5.24 -4.00
N ALA A 209 -7.42 -4.11 -4.36
CA ALA A 209 -6.83 -3.19 -3.40
C ALA A 209 -7.56 -1.85 -3.39
N ILE A 210 -7.64 -1.22 -2.23
CA ILE A 210 -8.11 0.16 -2.07
C ILE A 210 -6.94 0.95 -1.49
N ILE A 211 -6.56 2.02 -2.20
CA ILE A 211 -5.41 2.84 -1.85
C ILE A 211 -5.91 4.23 -1.52
N ASP A 212 -5.82 4.57 -0.25
CA ASP A 212 -6.16 5.90 0.24
C ASP A 212 -4.97 6.84 0.15
N GLU A 213 -5.23 8.16 0.03
CA GLU A 213 -4.22 9.19 -0.21
C GLU A 213 -3.33 8.90 -1.44
N ALA A 214 -3.90 8.28 -2.48
CA ALA A 214 -3.17 7.84 -3.67
C ALA A 214 -2.50 8.98 -4.43
N SER A 215 -3.02 10.20 -4.33
CA SER A 215 -2.43 11.41 -4.95
C SER A 215 -1.05 11.79 -4.38
N GLN A 216 -0.67 11.27 -3.22
CA GLN A 216 0.63 11.50 -2.58
C GLN A 216 1.69 10.48 -3.02
N ILE A 217 1.32 9.46 -3.80
CA ILE A 217 2.21 8.36 -4.17
C ILE A 217 2.74 8.60 -5.58
N LEU A 218 4.07 8.58 -5.75
CA LEU A 218 4.67 8.61 -7.07
C LEU A 218 4.35 7.33 -7.84
N GLU A 219 4.00 7.47 -9.11
CA GLU A 219 3.60 6.36 -9.98
C GLU A 219 4.61 5.20 -10.01
N PRO A 220 5.95 5.44 -10.12
CA PRO A 220 6.93 4.36 -10.07
C PRO A 220 6.87 3.50 -8.81
N ASN A 221 6.41 4.05 -7.70
CA ASN A 221 6.29 3.31 -6.44
C ASN A 221 4.98 2.50 -6.33
N LEU A 222 4.05 2.68 -7.26
CA LEU A 222 2.72 2.08 -7.19
C LEU A 222 2.47 1.03 -8.27
N VAL A 223 2.97 1.25 -9.49
CA VAL A 223 2.63 0.42 -10.68
C VAL A 223 2.97 -1.08 -10.50
N GLY A 224 4.03 -1.40 -9.77
CA GLY A 224 4.41 -2.79 -9.48
C GLY A 224 3.41 -3.49 -8.54
N LEU A 225 2.81 -2.77 -7.60
CA LEU A 225 1.74 -3.30 -6.76
C LEU A 225 0.44 -3.48 -7.56
N LEU A 226 0.06 -2.44 -8.33
CA LEU A 226 -1.14 -2.49 -9.17
C LEU A 226 -1.10 -3.65 -10.17
N SER A 227 0.09 -3.96 -10.69
CA SER A 227 0.25 -5.05 -11.65
C SER A 227 0.01 -6.46 -11.09
N LYS A 228 -0.05 -6.61 -9.77
CA LYS A 228 -0.33 -7.88 -9.08
C LYS A 228 -1.80 -8.08 -8.71
N LEU A 229 -2.63 -7.09 -8.96
CA LEU A 229 -4.01 -7.03 -8.51
C LEU A 229 -4.96 -7.10 -9.71
N PRO A 230 -6.04 -7.87 -9.63
CA PRO A 230 -7.05 -7.90 -10.68
C PRO A 230 -7.82 -6.58 -10.76
N LYS A 231 -7.97 -5.89 -9.64
CA LYS A 231 -8.71 -4.62 -9.53
C LYS A 231 -8.10 -3.73 -8.46
N PHE A 232 -8.19 -2.41 -8.66
CA PHE A 232 -7.79 -1.44 -7.65
C PHE A 232 -8.71 -0.22 -7.62
N ILE A 233 -8.84 0.39 -6.44
CA ILE A 233 -9.57 1.64 -6.22
C ILE A 233 -8.56 2.64 -5.67
N LEU A 234 -8.41 3.80 -6.33
CA LEU A 234 -7.57 4.89 -5.86
C LEU A 234 -8.46 5.99 -5.29
N ILE A 235 -8.23 6.33 -4.04
CA ILE A 235 -8.90 7.42 -3.33
C ILE A 235 -7.90 8.55 -3.13
N GLY A 236 -8.25 9.77 -3.50
CA GLY A 236 -7.34 10.88 -3.33
C GLY A 236 -7.93 12.22 -3.72
N ASP A 237 -7.07 13.23 -3.71
CA ASP A 237 -7.39 14.57 -4.15
C ASP A 237 -6.19 15.17 -4.89
N HIS A 238 -6.30 15.29 -6.20
CA HIS A 238 -5.25 15.84 -7.05
C HIS A 238 -5.01 17.35 -6.84
N LYS A 239 -5.85 18.03 -6.06
CA LYS A 239 -5.68 19.43 -5.66
C LYS A 239 -4.95 19.62 -4.33
N GLN A 240 -4.70 18.52 -3.60
CA GLN A 240 -3.82 18.54 -2.42
C GLN A 240 -2.35 18.59 -2.84
N LEU A 241 -1.47 18.80 -1.87
CA LEU A 241 -0.03 18.80 -2.11
C LEU A 241 0.39 17.47 -2.78
N PRO A 242 1.05 17.55 -3.95
CA PRO A 242 1.55 16.36 -4.62
C PRO A 242 2.70 15.72 -3.84
N ALA A 243 3.11 14.53 -4.26
CA ALA A 243 4.35 13.94 -3.79
C ALA A 243 5.53 14.90 -3.99
N VAL A 244 6.38 15.03 -2.98
CA VAL A 244 7.56 15.91 -3.07
C VAL A 244 8.60 15.25 -3.98
N VAL A 245 8.86 15.85 -5.14
CA VAL A 245 9.94 15.47 -6.03
C VAL A 245 11.17 16.31 -5.62
N GLN A 246 12.22 15.63 -5.15
CA GLN A 246 13.45 16.30 -4.72
C GLN A 246 14.45 16.55 -5.87
N GLN A 247 14.26 15.85 -6.99
CA GLN A 247 15.12 15.98 -8.17
C GLN A 247 14.83 17.29 -8.89
N GLU A 248 15.88 18.05 -9.21
CA GLU A 248 15.73 19.25 -10.03
C GLU A 248 15.37 18.89 -11.49
N VAL A 249 14.63 19.79 -12.15
CA VAL A 249 14.17 19.57 -13.53
C VAL A 249 15.35 19.34 -14.48
N ASN A 250 16.48 20.02 -14.28
CA ASN A 250 17.68 19.87 -15.09
C ASN A 250 18.33 18.49 -14.95
N ASP A 251 18.19 17.84 -13.80
CA ASP A 251 18.73 16.50 -13.54
C ASP A 251 17.85 15.40 -14.16
N SER A 252 16.64 15.74 -14.58
CA SER A 252 15.73 14.83 -15.29
C SER A 252 15.86 14.92 -16.81
N ALA A 253 16.76 15.77 -17.33
CA ALA A 253 16.95 15.89 -18.77
C ALA A 253 17.47 14.58 -19.39
N VAL A 254 16.73 14.08 -20.37
CA VAL A 254 17.09 12.86 -21.10
C VAL A 254 18.05 13.22 -22.22
N HIS A 255 19.30 12.78 -22.12
CA HIS A 255 20.33 13.00 -23.13
C HIS A 255 20.42 11.89 -24.20
N ASP A 256 19.78 10.73 -23.96
CA ASP A 256 19.70 9.67 -24.98
C ASP A 256 18.71 10.04 -26.08
N LYS A 257 19.23 10.15 -27.31
CA LYS A 257 18.43 10.54 -28.48
C LYS A 257 17.22 9.64 -28.69
N ARG A 258 17.33 8.34 -28.44
CA ARG A 258 16.23 7.36 -28.62
C ARG A 258 15.11 7.61 -27.64
N LEU A 259 15.43 7.99 -26.39
CA LEU A 259 14.43 8.32 -25.37
C LEU A 259 13.79 9.68 -25.63
N HIS A 260 14.58 10.65 -26.09
CA HIS A 260 14.07 11.96 -26.50
C HIS A 260 13.10 11.84 -27.68
N ASP A 261 13.39 10.97 -28.66
CA ASP A 261 12.55 10.79 -29.87
C ASP A 261 11.19 10.17 -29.52
N ILE A 262 11.06 9.42 -28.43
CA ILE A 262 9.78 8.89 -27.91
C ILE A 262 9.11 9.82 -26.89
N LYS A 263 9.60 11.06 -26.75
CA LYS A 263 9.06 12.10 -25.85
C LYS A 263 9.04 11.70 -24.37
N LEU A 264 10.05 10.98 -23.93
CA LEU A 264 10.34 10.71 -22.52
C LEU A 264 11.29 11.75 -21.97
#